data_9ccc0b1a3e4991c4ab8f800ef73a0bb9
#
_entry.id   9ccc0b1a3e4991c4ab8f800ef73a0bb9
#
_cell.length_a   1.000
_cell.length_b   1.000
_cell.length_c   1.000
_cell.angle_alpha   90.00
_cell.angle_beta   90.00
_cell.angle_gamma   90.00
#
_symmetry.space_group_name_H-M   'P 1'
#
loop_
_entity.id
_entity.type
_entity.pdbx_description
1 polymer ?
#
loop_
_entity_poly.entity_id
_entity_poly.type
_entity_poly.pdbx_seq_one_letter_code
_entity_poly.pdbx_strand_id
1 'polypeptide(L)'
;MTVLQVCAFGADHPGNFIASLEFLEKDLAMRGVRTIYAFVERAADKEWCQEIKKRTKVYFLPEAKARILPMTYQRMRKIYAENDVDIVHSHFELYDIPATVTAPKHTKVFWHLHDPISPGGGLRSILWKIQYGYVGKRATLLSVAERYRNVVTELGFPEEQTKLVLNGIDLSRVERKALCRNPEYDFLTFGWDFERKGDDLILQACDKLEDDGYCFKLLLNGNENTWAKVDAFLGKRARAYLIKGNPVKDVGELFGKAKVFIQASRRETFSYAVCEAACAGLPVISSDIPGLEWAHALPTVTFFENEDADGLYLQMKAFLDGKIVQQNDVNTSQTYIRENLSIEAWTQRMIRCYGIEV
;
A
#
# COMPACT_ATOMS: atom_id res chain seq x y z
N MET A 1 -3.86 -22.08 -19.57
CA MET A 1 -4.29 -20.67 -19.32
C MET A 1 -3.07 -19.82 -19.01
N THR A 2 -3.04 -18.58 -19.48
CA THR A 2 -1.94 -17.64 -19.26
C THR A 2 -2.46 -16.33 -18.66
N VAL A 3 -1.88 -15.93 -17.54
CA VAL A 3 -2.13 -14.64 -16.87
C VAL A 3 -0.96 -13.70 -17.15
N LEU A 4 -1.24 -12.51 -17.69
CA LEU A 4 -0.28 -11.42 -17.88
C LEU A 4 -0.47 -10.38 -16.77
N GLN A 5 0.54 -10.20 -15.92
CA GLN A 5 0.61 -9.12 -14.94
C GLN A 5 1.32 -7.91 -15.57
N VAL A 6 0.63 -6.78 -15.71
CA VAL A 6 1.20 -5.54 -16.29
C VAL A 6 1.35 -4.52 -15.17
N CYS A 7 2.59 -4.21 -14.78
CA CYS A 7 2.87 -3.49 -13.54
C CYS A 7 3.65 -2.20 -13.81
N ALA A 8 3.06 -1.06 -13.52
CA ALA A 8 3.77 0.23 -13.52
C ALA A 8 4.66 0.37 -12.25
N PHE A 9 5.42 -0.67 -11.94
CA PHE A 9 6.25 -0.78 -10.72
C PHE A 9 7.72 -0.97 -11.07
N GLY A 10 8.59 -0.23 -10.41
CA GLY A 10 10.05 -0.26 -10.63
C GLY A 10 10.82 0.33 -9.44
N ALA A 11 10.28 0.16 -8.22
CA ALA A 11 10.95 0.56 -6.98
C ALA A 11 12.20 -0.30 -6.72
N ASP A 12 13.15 0.23 -5.95
CA ASP A 12 14.40 -0.48 -5.61
C ASP A 12 14.13 -1.73 -4.75
N HIS A 13 13.12 -1.66 -3.90
CA HIS A 13 12.72 -2.77 -3.05
C HIS A 13 11.39 -3.38 -3.51
N PRO A 14 11.24 -4.72 -3.45
CA PRO A 14 10.04 -5.43 -3.92
C PRO A 14 8.79 -5.12 -3.08
N GLY A 15 8.96 -4.87 -1.78
CA GLY A 15 7.86 -4.62 -0.85
C GLY A 15 6.84 -5.75 -0.79
N ASN A 16 5.67 -5.47 -0.21
CA ASN A 16 4.55 -6.42 -0.17
C ASN A 16 3.92 -6.65 -1.55
N PHE A 17 4.05 -5.68 -2.48
CA PHE A 17 3.44 -5.80 -3.80
C PHE A 17 4.04 -6.93 -4.63
N ILE A 18 5.37 -6.96 -4.78
CA ILE A 18 6.06 -8.02 -5.54
C ILE A 18 5.92 -9.36 -4.81
N ALA A 19 6.03 -9.40 -3.47
CA ALA A 19 5.83 -10.61 -2.69
C ALA A 19 4.43 -11.21 -2.92
N SER A 20 3.38 -10.38 -2.98
CA SER A 20 2.02 -10.83 -3.29
C SER A 20 1.90 -11.41 -4.71
N LEU A 21 2.53 -10.77 -5.71
CA LEU A 21 2.53 -11.29 -7.08
C LEU A 21 3.27 -12.62 -7.20
N GLU A 22 4.41 -12.78 -6.51
CA GLU A 22 5.17 -14.03 -6.50
C GLU A 22 4.42 -15.17 -5.82
N PHE A 23 3.69 -14.87 -4.76
CA PHE A 23 2.86 -15.86 -4.09
C PHE A 23 1.68 -16.28 -4.99
N LEU A 24 1.02 -15.31 -5.63
CA LEU A 24 -0.03 -15.58 -6.62
C LEU A 24 0.50 -16.41 -7.80
N GLU A 25 1.69 -16.09 -8.34
CA GLU A 25 2.34 -16.86 -9.41
C GLU A 25 2.51 -18.33 -9.01
N LYS A 26 3.00 -18.59 -7.79
CA LYS A 26 3.21 -19.95 -7.28
C LYS A 26 1.90 -20.73 -7.14
N ASP A 27 0.86 -20.11 -6.60
CA ASP A 27 -0.46 -20.75 -6.45
C ASP A 27 -1.09 -21.02 -7.83
N LEU A 28 -1.02 -20.06 -8.76
CA LEU A 28 -1.48 -20.24 -10.14
C LEU A 28 -0.73 -21.38 -10.85
N ALA A 29 0.59 -21.48 -10.65
CA ALA A 29 1.39 -22.57 -11.23
C ALA A 29 0.96 -23.95 -10.72
N MET A 30 0.63 -24.10 -9.43
CA MET A 30 0.08 -25.34 -8.86
C MET A 30 -1.25 -25.74 -9.51
N ARG A 31 -1.98 -24.77 -10.07
CA ARG A 31 -3.25 -24.97 -10.80
C ARG A 31 -3.05 -25.14 -12.33
N GLY A 32 -1.80 -25.26 -12.79
CA GLY A 32 -1.48 -25.37 -14.22
C GLY A 32 -1.66 -24.05 -15.00
N VAL A 33 -1.68 -22.90 -14.33
CA VAL A 33 -1.81 -21.59 -14.93
C VAL A 33 -0.45 -20.91 -15.01
N ARG A 34 -0.05 -20.51 -16.20
CA ARG A 34 1.22 -19.80 -16.43
C ARG A 34 1.05 -18.32 -16.17
N THR A 35 1.96 -17.71 -15.39
CA THR A 35 2.06 -16.26 -15.21
C THR A 35 3.23 -15.72 -16.01
N ILE A 36 3.03 -14.55 -16.67
CA ILE A 36 4.07 -13.77 -17.32
C ILE A 36 3.94 -12.30 -16.87
N TYR A 37 5.02 -11.55 -16.99
CA TYR A 37 5.05 -10.16 -16.49
C TYR A 37 5.43 -9.16 -17.58
N ALA A 38 4.89 -7.94 -17.44
CA ALA A 38 5.36 -6.75 -18.15
C ALA A 38 5.54 -5.61 -17.13
N PHE A 39 6.79 -5.21 -16.91
CA PHE A 39 7.16 -4.12 -15.99
C PHE A 39 7.57 -2.87 -16.74
N VAL A 40 7.72 -1.75 -16.04
CA VAL A 40 8.37 -0.54 -16.56
C VAL A 40 9.85 -0.81 -16.87
N GLU A 41 10.43 -0.09 -17.84
CA GLU A 41 11.83 -0.29 -18.26
C GLU A 41 12.83 -0.15 -17.11
N ARG A 42 12.61 0.78 -16.17
CA ARG A 42 13.48 0.97 -14.98
C ARG A 42 13.49 -0.21 -14.00
N ALA A 43 12.58 -1.17 -14.14
CA ALA A 43 12.59 -2.39 -13.33
C ALA A 43 13.64 -3.41 -13.81
N ALA A 44 14.19 -3.24 -15.02
CA ALA A 44 15.05 -4.22 -15.67
C ALA A 44 16.30 -4.58 -14.86
N ASP A 45 16.90 -3.61 -14.17
CA ASP A 45 18.13 -3.78 -13.40
C ASP A 45 17.89 -4.12 -11.92
N LYS A 46 16.64 -4.22 -11.48
CA LYS A 46 16.31 -4.51 -10.09
C LYS A 46 16.51 -6.00 -9.78
N GLU A 47 17.12 -6.29 -8.63
CA GLU A 47 17.42 -7.65 -8.17
C GLU A 47 16.17 -8.54 -8.17
N TRP A 48 15.07 -8.07 -7.58
CA TRP A 48 13.80 -8.81 -7.56
C TRP A 48 13.27 -9.12 -8.96
N CYS A 49 13.45 -8.23 -9.93
CA CYS A 49 13.01 -8.45 -11.31
C CYS A 49 13.90 -9.50 -12.00
N GLN A 50 15.21 -9.49 -11.74
CA GLN A 50 16.12 -10.53 -12.25
C GLN A 50 15.76 -11.92 -11.68
N GLU A 51 15.34 -12.01 -10.41
CA GLU A 51 14.87 -13.28 -9.83
C GLU A 51 13.58 -13.77 -10.52
N ILE A 52 12.63 -12.89 -10.80
CA ILE A 52 11.43 -13.25 -11.58
C ILE A 52 11.79 -13.76 -12.97
N LYS A 53 12.73 -13.10 -13.65
CA LYS A 53 13.18 -13.52 -15.00
C LYS A 53 13.78 -14.91 -15.07
N LYS A 54 14.30 -15.45 -13.97
CA LYS A 54 14.87 -16.82 -13.95
C LYS A 54 13.79 -17.91 -14.08
N ARG A 55 12.54 -17.60 -13.71
CA ARG A 55 11.45 -18.59 -13.65
C ARG A 55 10.32 -18.37 -14.64
N THR A 56 10.15 -17.12 -15.16
CA THR A 56 9.09 -16.82 -16.12
C THR A 56 9.48 -15.73 -17.10
N LYS A 57 8.66 -15.56 -18.16
CA LYS A 57 8.88 -14.49 -19.15
C LYS A 57 8.57 -13.13 -18.57
N VAL A 58 9.49 -12.19 -18.73
CA VAL A 58 9.36 -10.79 -18.35
C VAL A 58 9.57 -9.90 -19.56
N TYR A 59 8.66 -8.97 -19.78
CA TYR A 59 8.69 -7.94 -20.79
C TYR A 59 8.87 -6.57 -20.15
N PHE A 60 9.32 -5.58 -20.93
CA PHE A 60 9.48 -4.21 -20.48
C PHE A 60 8.72 -3.24 -21.35
N LEU A 61 8.01 -2.31 -20.72
CA LEU A 61 7.18 -1.31 -21.35
C LEU A 61 7.71 0.10 -21.06
N PRO A 62 7.61 1.04 -22.05
CA PRO A 62 7.97 2.44 -21.83
C PRO A 62 7.14 3.05 -20.71
N GLU A 63 7.79 3.86 -19.86
CA GLU A 63 7.10 4.56 -18.77
C GLU A 63 6.65 5.97 -19.20
N ALA A 64 7.58 6.71 -19.82
CA ALA A 64 7.28 8.07 -20.26
C ALA A 64 6.19 8.08 -21.35
N LYS A 65 5.11 8.84 -21.09
CA LYS A 65 3.96 8.97 -22.01
C LYS A 65 3.34 7.64 -22.43
N ALA A 66 3.42 6.60 -21.60
CA ALA A 66 3.02 5.22 -21.93
C ALA A 66 1.60 5.11 -22.49
N ARG A 67 0.65 5.94 -22.02
CA ARG A 67 -0.76 5.93 -22.48
C ARG A 67 -0.95 6.39 -23.94
N ILE A 68 -0.03 7.17 -24.48
CA ILE A 68 -0.14 7.75 -25.85
C ILE A 68 0.99 7.33 -26.77
N LEU A 69 2.06 6.71 -26.26
CA LEU A 69 3.22 6.32 -27.05
C LEU A 69 2.89 5.08 -27.92
N PRO A 70 2.96 5.16 -29.25
CA PRO A 70 2.65 4.03 -30.14
C PRO A 70 3.44 2.76 -29.81
N MET A 71 4.69 2.92 -29.37
CA MET A 71 5.57 1.80 -28.99
C MET A 71 4.96 0.96 -27.85
N THR A 72 4.28 1.57 -26.88
CA THR A 72 3.62 0.83 -25.79
C THR A 72 2.57 -0.14 -26.36
N TYR A 73 1.74 0.34 -27.29
CA TYR A 73 0.72 -0.46 -27.94
C TYR A 73 1.30 -1.55 -28.85
N GLN A 74 2.40 -1.27 -29.53
CA GLN A 74 3.10 -2.26 -30.35
C GLN A 74 3.68 -3.38 -29.50
N ARG A 75 4.36 -3.02 -28.37
CA ARG A 75 4.89 -4.02 -27.43
C ARG A 75 3.77 -4.84 -26.81
N MET A 76 2.67 -4.23 -26.40
CA MET A 76 1.52 -4.95 -25.85
C MET A 76 0.92 -5.95 -26.86
N ARG A 77 0.70 -5.53 -28.13
CA ARG A 77 0.24 -6.45 -29.19
C ARG A 77 1.19 -7.63 -29.39
N LYS A 78 2.51 -7.37 -29.36
CA LYS A 78 3.53 -8.42 -29.47
C LYS A 78 3.42 -9.42 -28.32
N ILE A 79 3.26 -8.94 -27.07
CA ILE A 79 3.10 -9.79 -25.88
C ILE A 79 1.88 -10.70 -26.05
N TYR A 80 0.74 -10.15 -26.47
CA TYR A 80 -0.48 -10.94 -26.70
C TYR A 80 -0.30 -11.97 -27.83
N ALA A 81 0.33 -11.58 -28.93
CA ALA A 81 0.57 -12.49 -30.07
C ALA A 81 1.50 -13.67 -29.72
N GLU A 82 2.48 -13.43 -28.84
CA GLU A 82 3.48 -14.45 -28.47
C GLU A 82 3.02 -15.41 -27.36
N ASN A 83 1.94 -15.11 -26.62
CA ASN A 83 1.69 -15.83 -25.36
C ASN A 83 0.28 -16.38 -25.16
N ASP A 84 -0.66 -16.12 -26.07
CA ASP A 84 -2.07 -16.55 -25.95
C ASP A 84 -2.62 -16.22 -24.54
N VAL A 85 -2.78 -14.92 -24.25
CA VAL A 85 -3.12 -14.41 -22.92
C VAL A 85 -4.61 -14.51 -22.66
N ASP A 86 -5.02 -15.30 -21.67
CA ASP A 86 -6.40 -15.45 -21.24
C ASP A 86 -6.86 -14.34 -20.30
N ILE A 87 -5.95 -13.88 -19.44
CA ILE A 87 -6.20 -12.84 -18.43
C ILE A 87 -5.07 -11.81 -18.48
N VAL A 88 -5.42 -10.53 -18.57
CA VAL A 88 -4.49 -9.43 -18.30
C VAL A 88 -4.92 -8.69 -17.07
N HIS A 89 -3.97 -8.46 -16.15
CA HIS A 89 -4.18 -7.73 -14.93
C HIS A 89 -3.19 -6.54 -14.88
N SER A 90 -3.73 -5.33 -15.04
CA SER A 90 -2.97 -4.09 -15.00
C SER A 90 -2.96 -3.50 -13.58
N HIS A 91 -1.79 -3.09 -13.11
CA HIS A 91 -1.57 -2.48 -11.80
C HIS A 91 -1.04 -1.05 -11.95
N PHE A 92 -1.49 -0.14 -11.08
CA PHE A 92 -1.06 1.28 -11.06
C PHE A 92 -1.42 2.04 -12.34
N GLU A 93 -2.63 1.94 -12.83
CA GLU A 93 -3.33 2.69 -13.88
C GLU A 93 -2.57 3.05 -15.18
N LEU A 94 -1.25 3.11 -15.17
CA LEU A 94 -0.45 3.62 -16.29
C LEU A 94 -0.70 2.87 -17.61
N TYR A 95 -0.87 1.56 -17.51
CA TYR A 95 -1.03 0.67 -18.66
C TYR A 95 -2.48 0.19 -18.89
N ASP A 96 -3.46 0.68 -18.13
CA ASP A 96 -4.86 0.25 -18.24
C ASP A 96 -5.40 0.38 -19.66
N ILE A 97 -5.21 1.55 -20.28
CA ILE A 97 -5.67 1.80 -21.66
C ILE A 97 -4.91 0.90 -22.67
N PRO A 98 -3.57 0.94 -22.76
CA PRO A 98 -2.87 0.11 -23.75
C PRO A 98 -3.10 -1.39 -23.53
N ALA A 99 -3.14 -1.87 -22.29
CA ALA A 99 -3.45 -3.27 -22.00
C ALA A 99 -4.84 -3.67 -22.50
N THR A 100 -5.85 -2.81 -22.28
CA THR A 100 -7.25 -3.09 -22.66
C THR A 100 -7.50 -3.02 -24.15
N VAL A 101 -7.05 -1.95 -24.81
CA VAL A 101 -7.40 -1.73 -26.24
C VAL A 101 -6.61 -2.65 -27.18
N THR A 102 -5.50 -3.22 -26.72
CA THR A 102 -4.71 -4.17 -27.51
C THR A 102 -5.03 -5.64 -27.20
N ALA A 103 -5.76 -5.90 -26.12
CA ALA A 103 -6.12 -7.25 -25.71
C ALA A 103 -7.04 -7.93 -26.75
N PRO A 104 -6.81 -9.22 -27.07
CA PRO A 104 -7.75 -10.04 -27.83
C PRO A 104 -9.15 -10.07 -27.20
N LYS A 105 -10.19 -10.34 -28.00
CA LYS A 105 -11.58 -10.31 -27.51
C LYS A 105 -11.86 -11.32 -26.38
N HIS A 106 -11.18 -12.47 -26.40
CA HIS A 106 -11.34 -13.53 -25.40
C HIS A 106 -10.64 -13.22 -24.07
N THR A 107 -9.64 -12.31 -24.07
CA THR A 107 -8.87 -11.97 -22.89
C THR A 107 -9.72 -11.22 -21.87
N LYS A 108 -9.83 -11.75 -20.65
CA LYS A 108 -10.41 -11.02 -19.50
C LYS A 108 -9.45 -9.93 -19.04
N VAL A 109 -9.98 -8.74 -18.78
CA VAL A 109 -9.18 -7.55 -18.40
C VAL A 109 -9.51 -7.16 -16.97
N PHE A 110 -8.46 -6.98 -16.14
CA PHE A 110 -8.57 -6.46 -14.79
C PHE A 110 -7.70 -5.21 -14.63
N TRP A 111 -8.24 -4.20 -13.98
CA TRP A 111 -7.52 -3.00 -13.55
C TRP A 111 -7.44 -2.98 -12.04
N HIS A 112 -6.27 -2.86 -11.46
CA HIS A 112 -6.08 -2.81 -10.01
C HIS A 112 -5.59 -1.43 -9.59
N LEU A 113 -6.46 -0.72 -8.90
CA LEU A 113 -6.24 0.64 -8.44
C LEU A 113 -5.54 0.61 -7.09
N HIS A 114 -4.23 0.85 -7.09
CA HIS A 114 -3.42 0.90 -5.88
C HIS A 114 -3.21 2.33 -5.34
N ASP A 115 -3.28 3.33 -6.20
CA ASP A 115 -3.04 4.73 -5.87
C ASP A 115 -4.33 5.57 -5.91
N PRO A 116 -4.37 6.69 -5.16
CA PRO A 116 -5.50 7.60 -5.20
C PRO A 116 -5.67 8.23 -6.58
N ILE A 117 -6.91 8.25 -7.08
CA ILE A 117 -7.26 9.01 -8.28
C ILE A 117 -7.73 10.39 -7.86
N SER A 118 -7.10 11.42 -8.45
CA SER A 118 -7.54 12.81 -8.34
C SER A 118 -7.90 13.32 -9.74
N PRO A 119 -9.18 13.29 -10.12
CA PRO A 119 -9.59 13.59 -11.50
C PRO A 119 -9.18 15.00 -11.96
N GLY A 120 -9.09 15.97 -11.03
CA GLY A 120 -8.82 17.35 -11.37
C GLY A 120 -9.94 17.95 -12.24
N GLY A 121 -9.75 19.21 -12.69
CA GLY A 121 -10.70 19.91 -13.55
C GLY A 121 -10.28 19.94 -15.04
N GLY A 122 -11.16 20.48 -15.91
CA GLY A 122 -10.88 20.76 -17.30
C GLY A 122 -10.61 19.51 -18.16
N LEU A 123 -9.66 19.62 -19.09
CA LEU A 123 -9.33 18.56 -20.05
C LEU A 123 -8.92 17.24 -19.37
N ARG A 124 -8.28 17.31 -18.23
CA ARG A 124 -7.87 16.13 -17.45
C ARG A 124 -9.08 15.32 -17.00
N SER A 125 -10.14 15.97 -16.51
CA SER A 125 -11.39 15.28 -16.14
C SER A 125 -12.03 14.55 -17.33
N ILE A 126 -12.00 15.14 -18.54
CA ILE A 126 -12.51 14.51 -19.76
C ILE A 126 -11.71 13.24 -20.08
N LEU A 127 -10.39 13.28 -19.97
CA LEU A 127 -9.54 12.10 -20.23
C LEU A 127 -9.82 10.98 -19.24
N TRP A 128 -10.06 11.30 -17.96
CA TRP A 128 -10.45 10.32 -16.95
C TRP A 128 -11.82 9.69 -17.26
N LYS A 129 -12.80 10.49 -17.68
CA LYS A 129 -14.12 9.97 -18.12
C LYS A 129 -14.02 9.07 -19.36
N ILE A 130 -13.14 9.36 -20.28
CA ILE A 130 -12.88 8.47 -21.43
C ILE A 130 -12.24 7.17 -20.95
N GLN A 131 -11.24 7.25 -20.08
CA GLN A 131 -10.56 6.06 -19.54
C GLN A 131 -11.55 5.17 -18.80
N TYR A 132 -12.22 5.69 -17.79
CA TYR A 132 -13.09 4.88 -16.91
C TYR A 132 -14.47 4.63 -17.53
N GLY A 133 -15.10 5.63 -18.11
CA GLY A 133 -16.45 5.52 -18.65
C GLY A 133 -16.56 4.86 -20.03
N TYR A 134 -15.50 4.81 -20.82
CA TYR A 134 -15.52 4.19 -22.15
C TYR A 134 -14.61 2.97 -22.25
N VAL A 135 -13.30 3.13 -22.03
CA VAL A 135 -12.33 2.02 -22.14
C VAL A 135 -12.56 1.00 -21.01
N GLY A 136 -12.86 1.48 -19.81
CA GLY A 136 -13.08 0.68 -18.62
C GLY A 136 -14.25 -0.30 -18.72
N LYS A 137 -15.24 -0.04 -19.58
CA LYS A 137 -16.39 -0.97 -19.79
C LYS A 137 -15.98 -2.40 -20.16
N ARG A 138 -14.77 -2.58 -20.65
CA ARG A 138 -14.21 -3.89 -20.99
C ARG A 138 -13.45 -4.55 -19.82
N ALA A 139 -13.26 -3.86 -18.73
CA ALA A 139 -12.45 -4.32 -17.60
C ALA A 139 -13.30 -4.59 -16.36
N THR A 140 -12.79 -5.44 -15.46
CA THR A 140 -13.21 -5.50 -14.07
C THR A 140 -12.23 -4.67 -13.25
N LEU A 141 -12.72 -3.70 -12.49
CA LEU A 141 -11.88 -2.86 -11.63
C LEU A 141 -11.80 -3.47 -10.24
N LEU A 142 -10.56 -3.59 -9.74
CA LEU A 142 -10.24 -3.96 -8.37
C LEU A 142 -9.72 -2.71 -7.64
N SER A 143 -10.37 -2.32 -6.55
CA SER A 143 -9.95 -1.17 -5.75
C SER A 143 -9.53 -1.62 -4.36
N VAL A 144 -8.46 -1.04 -3.82
CA VAL A 144 -7.97 -1.34 -2.47
C VAL A 144 -8.71 -0.54 -1.39
N ALA A 145 -9.54 0.45 -1.77
CA ALA A 145 -10.31 1.26 -0.84
C ALA A 145 -11.67 1.63 -1.46
N GLU A 146 -12.71 1.67 -0.63
CA GLU A 146 -14.08 1.95 -1.06
C GLU A 146 -14.21 3.35 -1.67
N ARG A 147 -13.59 4.35 -1.05
CA ARG A 147 -13.60 5.73 -1.57
C ARG A 147 -13.12 5.82 -3.02
N TYR A 148 -12.06 5.08 -3.37
CA TYR A 148 -11.51 5.15 -4.74
C TYR A 148 -12.39 4.40 -5.73
N ARG A 149 -13.09 3.34 -5.29
CA ARG A 149 -14.14 2.70 -6.05
C ARG A 149 -15.23 3.71 -6.42
N ASN A 150 -15.69 4.50 -5.46
CA ASN A 150 -16.71 5.52 -5.68
C ASN A 150 -16.25 6.60 -6.66
N VAL A 151 -15.01 7.08 -6.55
CA VAL A 151 -14.45 8.07 -7.49
C VAL A 151 -14.46 7.57 -8.94
N VAL A 152 -14.14 6.31 -9.19
CA VAL A 152 -14.13 5.78 -10.56
C VAL A 152 -15.55 5.53 -11.10
N THR A 153 -16.50 5.19 -10.25
CA THR A 153 -17.92 5.08 -10.66
C THR A 153 -18.50 6.45 -11.02
N GLU A 154 -18.16 7.50 -10.30
CA GLU A 154 -18.49 8.89 -10.67
C GLU A 154 -17.87 9.32 -12.00
N LEU A 155 -16.75 8.73 -12.41
CA LEU A 155 -16.13 8.92 -13.71
C LEU A 155 -16.78 8.09 -14.82
N GLY A 156 -17.80 7.27 -14.50
CA GLY A 156 -18.59 6.49 -15.43
C GLY A 156 -18.17 5.02 -15.58
N PHE A 157 -17.32 4.51 -14.67
CA PHE A 157 -17.03 3.08 -14.63
C PHE A 157 -18.27 2.31 -14.13
N PRO A 158 -18.67 1.17 -14.77
CA PRO A 158 -19.84 0.40 -14.34
C PRO A 158 -19.65 -0.14 -12.91
N GLU A 159 -20.55 0.19 -11.99
CA GLU A 159 -20.43 -0.17 -10.57
C GLU A 159 -20.40 -1.70 -10.38
N GLU A 160 -21.22 -2.43 -11.13
CA GLU A 160 -21.31 -3.90 -11.10
C GLU A 160 -20.01 -4.59 -11.54
N GLN A 161 -19.11 -3.88 -12.23
CA GLN A 161 -17.78 -4.35 -12.63
C GLN A 161 -16.69 -3.94 -11.66
N THR A 162 -17.03 -3.32 -10.52
CA THR A 162 -16.06 -2.94 -9.49
C THR A 162 -16.06 -3.93 -8.34
N LYS A 163 -14.89 -4.18 -7.74
CA LYS A 163 -14.74 -5.03 -6.55
C LYS A 163 -13.76 -4.39 -5.59
N LEU A 164 -14.07 -4.45 -4.29
CA LEU A 164 -13.12 -4.11 -3.23
C LEU A 164 -12.19 -5.31 -2.99
N VAL A 165 -10.89 -5.10 -3.14
CA VAL A 165 -9.87 -6.12 -2.91
C VAL A 165 -8.72 -5.48 -2.13
N LEU A 166 -8.76 -5.61 -0.82
CA LEU A 166 -7.69 -5.11 0.07
C LEU A 166 -6.36 -5.77 -0.26
N ASN A 167 -5.26 -5.04 -0.12
CA ASN A 167 -3.91 -5.55 -0.39
C ASN A 167 -3.54 -6.72 0.52
N GLY A 168 -2.64 -7.57 0.04
CA GLY A 168 -2.01 -8.63 0.82
C GLY A 168 -0.73 -8.17 1.49
N ILE A 169 -0.47 -8.67 2.70
CA ILE A 169 0.75 -8.41 3.45
C ILE A 169 1.51 -9.73 3.71
N ASP A 170 2.83 -9.69 3.55
CA ASP A 170 3.70 -10.80 3.95
C ASP A 170 3.92 -10.78 5.46
N LEU A 171 3.14 -11.58 6.17
CA LEU A 171 3.18 -11.68 7.63
C LEU A 171 4.53 -12.20 8.13
N SER A 172 5.26 -12.99 7.32
CA SER A 172 6.56 -13.56 7.72
C SER A 172 7.62 -12.48 8.00
N ARG A 173 7.42 -11.26 7.48
CA ARG A 173 8.30 -10.12 7.69
C ARG A 173 8.18 -9.53 9.09
N VAL A 174 7.05 -9.73 9.75
CA VAL A 174 6.71 -9.09 11.04
C VAL A 174 6.62 -10.09 12.18
N GLU A 175 6.01 -11.26 11.98
CA GLU A 175 5.75 -12.25 13.03
C GLU A 175 7.02 -12.77 13.73
N ARG A 176 8.13 -12.88 12.98
CA ARG A 176 9.40 -13.40 13.55
C ARG A 176 10.10 -12.45 14.51
N LYS A 177 9.75 -11.14 14.51
CA LYS A 177 10.51 -10.08 15.20
C LYS A 177 9.71 -9.35 16.27
N ALA A 178 8.40 -9.58 16.35
CA ALA A 178 7.50 -8.96 17.31
C ALA A 178 7.77 -9.31 18.79
N LEU A 179 8.77 -10.13 19.08
CA LEU A 179 9.04 -10.69 20.41
C LEU A 179 10.07 -9.92 21.23
N CYS A 180 10.53 -8.76 20.82
CA CYS A 180 11.39 -7.93 21.66
C CYS A 180 10.55 -7.31 22.79
N ARG A 181 10.66 -7.89 23.99
CA ARG A 181 9.88 -7.49 25.19
C ARG A 181 10.44 -6.26 25.91
N ASN A 182 11.43 -5.59 25.36
CA ASN A 182 12.07 -4.43 25.98
C ASN A 182 12.05 -3.21 25.07
N PRO A 183 10.90 -2.50 24.97
CA PRO A 183 10.77 -1.34 24.09
C PRO A 183 11.71 -0.21 24.56
N GLU A 184 12.44 0.34 23.58
CA GLU A 184 13.38 1.46 23.77
C GLU A 184 12.66 2.82 23.60
N TYR A 185 11.52 2.82 22.86
CA TYR A 185 10.77 4.00 22.48
C TYR A 185 9.31 3.89 22.90
N ASP A 186 8.73 5.00 23.32
CA ASP A 186 7.30 5.06 23.63
C ASP A 186 6.48 5.09 22.35
N PHE A 187 6.94 5.86 21.35
CA PHE A 187 6.27 6.02 20.08
C PHE A 187 7.21 5.77 18.90
N LEU A 188 6.66 5.22 17.82
CA LEU A 188 7.32 5.01 16.53
C LEU A 188 6.45 5.58 15.42
N THR A 189 7.05 6.28 14.46
CA THR A 189 6.40 6.69 13.21
C THR A 189 7.34 6.59 12.03
N PHE A 190 6.78 6.48 10.80
CA PHE A 190 7.51 6.48 9.54
C PHE A 190 7.22 7.75 8.75
N GLY A 191 8.20 8.65 8.67
CA GLY A 191 8.10 10.01 8.18
C GLY A 191 8.80 10.29 6.84
N TRP A 192 8.78 9.39 5.86
CA TRP A 192 9.45 9.62 4.57
C TRP A 192 8.77 10.60 3.61
N ASP A 193 7.61 11.12 3.98
CA ASP A 193 6.89 12.17 3.27
C ASP A 193 6.20 13.06 4.30
N PHE A 194 6.94 14.09 4.75
CA PHE A 194 6.63 14.92 5.89
C PHE A 194 5.17 15.41 5.93
N GLU A 195 4.69 16.04 4.84
CA GLU A 195 3.34 16.59 4.79
C GLU A 195 2.29 15.48 4.69
N ARG A 196 2.51 14.48 3.82
CA ARG A 196 1.54 13.41 3.61
C ARG A 196 1.43 12.51 4.84
N LYS A 197 2.55 12.25 5.52
CA LYS A 197 2.60 11.41 6.73
C LYS A 197 2.18 12.13 8.00
N GLY A 198 1.98 13.47 7.95
CA GLY A 198 1.56 14.28 9.08
C GLY A 198 2.60 14.37 10.18
N ASP A 199 3.88 14.37 9.80
CA ASP A 199 4.98 14.48 10.77
C ASP A 199 4.88 15.78 11.57
N ASP A 200 4.38 16.86 10.97
CA ASP A 200 4.07 18.14 11.61
C ASP A 200 3.01 18.00 12.72
N LEU A 201 1.95 17.21 12.50
CA LEU A 201 0.92 16.94 13.51
C LEU A 201 1.50 16.15 14.69
N ILE A 202 2.33 15.15 14.39
CA ILE A 202 3.01 14.34 15.42
C ILE A 202 3.93 15.22 16.26
N LEU A 203 4.72 16.10 15.63
CA LEU A 203 5.64 16.98 16.33
C LEU A 203 4.90 18.03 17.18
N GLN A 204 3.75 18.57 16.69
CA GLN A 204 2.90 19.46 17.48
C GLN A 204 2.35 18.75 18.74
N ALA A 205 1.84 17.53 18.59
CA ALA A 205 1.34 16.73 19.72
C ALA A 205 2.45 16.43 20.72
N CYS A 206 3.66 16.10 20.23
CA CYS A 206 4.83 15.85 21.09
C CYS A 206 5.29 17.10 21.84
N ASP A 207 5.34 18.28 21.17
CA ASP A 207 5.71 19.54 21.85
C ASP A 207 4.73 19.85 22.99
N LYS A 208 3.44 19.65 22.78
CA LYS A 208 2.40 19.83 23.80
C LYS A 208 2.57 18.85 24.98
N LEU A 209 2.91 17.60 24.72
CA LEU A 209 3.22 16.61 25.78
C LEU A 209 4.47 17.00 26.58
N GLU A 210 5.53 17.49 25.91
CA GLU A 210 6.75 17.96 26.58
C GLU A 210 6.45 19.18 27.44
N ASP A 211 5.65 20.14 26.95
CA ASP A 211 5.23 21.34 27.67
C ASP A 211 4.33 21.00 28.89
N ASP A 212 3.54 19.91 28.81
CA ASP A 212 2.77 19.38 29.95
C ASP A 212 3.63 18.54 30.93
N GLY A 213 4.94 18.41 30.70
CA GLY A 213 5.90 17.77 31.60
C GLY A 213 6.06 16.28 31.41
N TYR A 214 5.54 15.68 30.33
CA TYR A 214 5.75 14.26 30.03
C TYR A 214 7.17 13.98 29.54
N CYS A 215 7.77 12.90 30.06
CA CYS A 215 9.04 12.36 29.59
C CYS A 215 8.79 11.12 28.75
N PHE A 216 9.12 11.15 27.45
CA PHE A 216 8.91 10.05 26.51
C PHE A 216 9.92 10.09 25.37
N LYS A 217 9.93 9.06 24.54
CA LYS A 217 10.80 8.97 23.35
C LYS A 217 9.97 8.65 22.11
N LEU A 218 10.08 9.52 21.10
CA LEU A 218 9.56 9.30 19.75
C LEU A 218 10.70 8.90 18.82
N LEU A 219 10.67 7.69 18.25
CA LEU A 219 11.49 7.33 17.11
C LEU A 219 10.74 7.75 15.83
N LEU A 220 11.20 8.80 15.17
CA LEU A 220 10.75 9.18 13.84
C LEU A 220 11.74 8.58 12.82
N ASN A 221 11.32 7.57 12.07
CA ASN A 221 12.14 6.92 11.07
C ASN A 221 11.91 7.59 9.70
N GLY A 222 12.94 8.27 9.19
CA GLY A 222 12.86 9.08 7.98
C GLY A 222 14.16 9.05 7.18
N ASN A 223 14.24 9.91 6.18
CA ASN A 223 15.42 10.11 5.34
C ASN A 223 15.93 11.56 5.43
N GLU A 224 17.02 11.89 4.76
CA GLU A 224 17.63 13.22 4.78
C GLU A 224 16.62 14.34 4.42
N ASN A 225 15.74 14.11 3.45
CA ASN A 225 14.72 15.08 3.06
C ASN A 225 13.68 15.29 4.19
N THR A 226 13.31 14.22 4.89
CA THR A 226 12.46 14.29 6.09
C THR A 226 13.14 15.14 7.17
N TRP A 227 14.42 14.90 7.44
CA TRP A 227 15.16 15.64 8.47
C TRP A 227 15.26 17.13 8.18
N ALA A 228 15.51 17.50 6.93
CA ALA A 228 15.53 18.91 6.53
C ALA A 228 14.19 19.63 6.84
N LYS A 229 13.07 18.95 6.60
CA LYS A 229 11.74 19.48 6.90
C LYS A 229 11.42 19.49 8.40
N VAL A 230 11.79 18.44 9.14
CA VAL A 230 11.68 18.40 10.60
C VAL A 230 12.47 19.52 11.25
N ASP A 231 13.72 19.74 10.83
CA ASP A 231 14.58 20.79 11.38
C ASP A 231 14.04 22.20 11.05
N ALA A 232 13.49 22.38 9.85
CA ALA A 232 12.83 23.63 9.47
C ALA A 232 11.56 23.90 10.30
N PHE A 233 10.78 22.86 10.59
CA PHE A 233 9.56 22.96 11.39
C PHE A 233 9.85 23.24 12.87
N LEU A 234 10.77 22.51 13.49
CA LEU A 234 11.12 22.64 14.91
C LEU A 234 11.97 23.87 15.23
N GLY A 235 12.67 24.42 14.25
CA GLY A 235 13.60 25.52 14.45
C GLY A 235 14.79 25.14 15.32
N LYS A 236 15.30 26.12 16.14
CA LYS A 236 16.52 25.93 16.92
C LYS A 236 16.34 25.24 18.28
N ARG A 237 15.09 25.01 18.72
CA ARG A 237 14.83 24.37 20.02
C ARG A 237 15.14 22.87 19.92
N ALA A 238 16.06 22.38 20.70
CA ALA A 238 16.29 20.94 20.83
C ALA A 238 15.06 20.26 21.47
N ARG A 239 14.73 19.08 21.01
CA ARG A 239 13.63 18.26 21.53
C ARG A 239 14.21 16.99 22.13
N ALA A 240 14.15 16.85 23.46
CA ALA A 240 14.71 15.69 24.17
C ALA A 240 13.96 14.39 23.83
N TYR A 241 12.70 14.49 23.44
CA TYR A 241 11.88 13.35 23.07
C TYR A 241 12.20 12.77 21.69
N LEU A 242 12.79 13.56 20.74
CA LEU A 242 12.92 13.18 19.34
C LEU A 242 14.20 12.39 19.06
N ILE A 243 14.03 11.19 18.55
CA ILE A 243 15.12 10.35 18.05
C ILE A 243 14.95 10.19 16.53
N LYS A 244 15.94 10.64 15.79
CA LYS A 244 15.98 10.56 14.32
C LYS A 244 16.51 9.18 13.90
N GLY A 245 15.65 8.35 13.32
CA GLY A 245 15.99 7.03 12.78
C GLY A 245 16.25 7.07 11.28
N ASN A 246 17.13 6.22 10.78
CA ASN A 246 17.39 6.08 9.35
C ASN A 246 16.54 4.97 8.75
N PRO A 247 16.30 4.98 7.41
CA PRO A 247 15.61 3.90 6.74
C PRO A 247 16.27 2.54 7.02
N VAL A 248 15.46 1.54 7.36
CA VAL A 248 15.91 0.18 7.62
C VAL A 248 15.38 -0.77 6.55
N LYS A 249 16.10 -1.85 6.28
CA LYS A 249 15.64 -2.89 5.34
C LYS A 249 14.46 -3.68 5.91
N ASP A 250 14.42 -3.81 7.22
CA ASP A 250 13.45 -4.61 7.94
C ASP A 250 12.75 -3.77 9.02
N VAL A 251 11.56 -3.31 8.71
CA VAL A 251 10.75 -2.50 9.62
C VAL A 251 10.26 -3.28 10.84
N GLY A 252 10.19 -4.62 10.76
CA GLY A 252 9.78 -5.47 11.89
C GLY A 252 10.68 -5.31 13.12
N GLU A 253 11.97 -4.99 12.93
CA GLU A 253 12.87 -4.71 14.04
C GLU A 253 12.49 -3.44 14.82
N LEU A 254 11.96 -2.44 14.13
CA LEU A 254 11.53 -1.19 14.76
C LEU A 254 10.25 -1.36 15.57
N PHE A 255 9.30 -2.16 15.06
CA PHE A 255 8.08 -2.47 15.81
C PHE A 255 8.38 -3.15 17.14
N GLY A 256 9.34 -4.08 17.19
CA GLY A 256 9.76 -4.74 18.43
C GLY A 256 10.36 -3.80 19.49
N LYS A 257 10.83 -2.61 19.09
CA LYS A 257 11.47 -1.62 19.97
C LYS A 257 10.55 -0.51 20.44
N ALA A 258 9.31 -0.46 19.98
CA ALA A 258 8.34 0.58 20.31
C ALA A 258 7.18 0.05 21.14
N LYS A 259 6.55 0.93 21.94
CA LYS A 259 5.31 0.62 22.68
C LYS A 259 4.07 0.87 21.84
N VAL A 260 4.06 1.93 21.00
CA VAL A 260 2.93 2.37 20.20
C VAL A 260 3.42 2.84 18.84
N PHE A 261 2.69 2.47 17.76
CA PHE A 261 2.90 3.01 16.44
C PHE A 261 1.93 4.16 16.14
N ILE A 262 2.44 5.26 15.56
CA ILE A 262 1.63 6.42 15.17
C ILE A 262 1.57 6.53 13.64
N GLN A 263 0.36 6.67 13.10
CA GLN A 263 0.07 6.90 11.70
C GLN A 263 -0.79 8.15 11.54
N ALA A 264 -0.17 9.33 11.41
CA ALA A 264 -0.88 10.61 11.29
C ALA A 264 -1.07 11.04 9.82
N SER A 265 -1.10 10.09 8.89
CA SER A 265 -1.17 10.38 7.46
C SER A 265 -2.45 11.12 7.09
N ARG A 266 -2.32 12.14 6.23
CA ARG A 266 -3.44 12.86 5.62
C ARG A 266 -4.13 12.08 4.50
N ARG A 267 -3.41 11.15 3.87
CA ARG A 267 -3.92 10.33 2.76
C ARG A 267 -3.20 8.99 2.70
N GLU A 268 -3.96 7.92 2.62
CA GLU A 268 -3.49 6.56 2.35
C GLU A 268 -4.46 5.83 1.42
N THR A 269 -3.99 4.77 0.81
CA THR A 269 -4.83 3.84 0.06
C THR A 269 -5.08 2.55 0.84
N PHE A 270 -4.12 2.16 1.71
CA PHE A 270 -4.22 0.95 2.51
C PHE A 270 -3.41 1.03 3.80
N SER A 271 -2.21 1.62 3.77
CA SER A 271 -1.19 1.64 4.84
C SER A 271 -0.71 0.27 5.31
N TYR A 272 0.30 -0.24 4.62
CA TYR A 272 1.01 -1.44 5.08
C TYR A 272 1.58 -1.29 6.49
N ALA A 273 2.05 -0.09 6.87
CA ALA A 273 2.65 0.17 8.18
C ALA A 273 1.68 -0.06 9.34
N VAL A 274 0.40 0.36 9.20
CA VAL A 274 -0.64 0.08 10.20
C VAL A 274 -0.89 -1.42 10.33
N CYS A 275 -0.98 -2.10 9.19
CA CYS A 275 -1.18 -3.55 9.16
C CYS A 275 0.00 -4.29 9.81
N GLU A 276 1.24 -3.90 9.47
CA GLU A 276 2.48 -4.47 10.02
C GLU A 276 2.59 -4.22 11.53
N ALA A 277 2.32 -3.01 12.00
CA ALA A 277 2.35 -2.66 13.41
C ALA A 277 1.33 -3.48 14.23
N ALA A 278 0.09 -3.54 13.76
CA ALA A 278 -0.97 -4.32 14.42
C ALA A 278 -0.67 -5.84 14.41
N CYS A 279 -0.10 -6.35 13.30
CA CYS A 279 0.35 -7.75 13.22
C CYS A 279 1.49 -8.03 14.21
N ALA A 280 2.42 -7.08 14.40
CA ALA A 280 3.48 -7.16 15.40
C ALA A 280 2.96 -7.07 16.85
N GLY A 281 1.66 -6.83 17.03
CA GLY A 281 1.03 -6.72 18.34
C GLY A 281 1.13 -5.33 18.99
N LEU A 282 1.53 -4.30 18.23
CA LEU A 282 1.57 -2.94 18.73
C LEU A 282 0.18 -2.30 18.74
N PRO A 283 -0.16 -1.55 19.78
CA PRO A 283 -1.19 -0.53 19.70
C PRO A 283 -0.86 0.48 18.60
N VAL A 284 -1.89 0.93 17.89
CA VAL A 284 -1.75 1.93 16.83
C VAL A 284 -2.64 3.13 17.15
N ILE A 285 -2.08 4.33 17.01
CA ILE A 285 -2.85 5.58 16.96
C ILE A 285 -2.87 6.03 15.51
N SER A 286 -4.04 6.11 14.89
CA SER A 286 -4.16 6.40 13.46
C SER A 286 -5.11 7.58 13.21
N SER A 287 -4.78 8.40 12.20
CA SER A 287 -5.77 9.32 11.64
C SER A 287 -6.94 8.55 11.02
N ASP A 288 -8.16 9.05 11.22
CA ASP A 288 -9.35 8.47 10.59
C ASP A 288 -9.51 9.04 9.17
N ILE A 289 -9.03 8.27 8.21
CA ILE A 289 -8.99 8.68 6.80
C ILE A 289 -9.46 7.55 5.87
N PRO A 290 -10.00 7.91 4.69
CA PRO A 290 -10.26 6.93 3.65
C PRO A 290 -9.03 6.14 3.27
N GLY A 291 -9.21 4.82 3.07
CA GLY A 291 -8.12 3.88 2.84
C GLY A 291 -7.66 3.16 4.11
N LEU A 292 -8.13 3.60 5.29
CA LEU A 292 -7.92 2.92 6.58
C LEU A 292 -9.23 2.38 7.19
N GLU A 293 -10.33 2.37 6.44
CA GLU A 293 -11.64 1.87 6.89
C GLU A 293 -11.54 0.42 7.39
N TRP A 294 -10.70 -0.40 6.78
CA TRP A 294 -10.46 -1.78 7.19
C TRP A 294 -9.87 -1.89 8.61
N ALA A 295 -9.14 -0.87 9.06
CA ALA A 295 -8.49 -0.89 10.37
C ALA A 295 -9.47 -0.64 11.53
N HIS A 296 -10.70 -0.17 11.27
CA HIS A 296 -11.77 -0.12 12.28
C HIS A 296 -12.17 -1.51 12.82
N ALA A 297 -11.86 -2.58 12.09
CA ALA A 297 -12.03 -3.95 12.56
C ALA A 297 -10.96 -4.41 13.57
N LEU A 298 -9.93 -3.59 13.81
CA LEU A 298 -8.81 -3.92 14.70
C LEU A 298 -8.95 -3.23 16.06
N PRO A 299 -9.27 -3.94 17.16
CA PRO A 299 -9.40 -3.33 18.48
C PRO A 299 -8.09 -2.75 19.04
N THR A 300 -6.94 -3.06 18.43
CA THR A 300 -5.64 -2.44 18.79
C THR A 300 -5.43 -1.06 18.16
N VAL A 301 -6.32 -0.60 17.27
CA VAL A 301 -6.21 0.69 16.60
C VAL A 301 -7.17 1.70 17.25
N THR A 302 -6.65 2.84 17.67
CA THR A 302 -7.44 4.00 18.09
C THR A 302 -7.32 5.11 17.05
N PHE A 303 -8.42 5.81 16.80
CA PHE A 303 -8.48 6.83 15.78
C PHE A 303 -8.57 8.24 16.37
N PHE A 304 -8.06 9.22 15.64
CA PHE A 304 -8.28 10.65 15.84
C PHE A 304 -8.70 11.28 14.51
N GLU A 305 -9.39 12.42 14.57
CA GLU A 305 -9.82 13.11 13.34
C GLU A 305 -8.62 13.54 12.48
N ASN A 306 -8.78 13.42 11.16
CA ASN A 306 -7.73 13.83 10.23
C ASN A 306 -7.36 15.31 10.45
N GLU A 307 -6.05 15.60 10.50
CA GLU A 307 -5.47 16.93 10.73
C GLU A 307 -5.70 17.52 12.16
N ASP A 308 -6.21 16.70 13.12
CA ASP A 308 -6.41 17.10 14.50
C ASP A 308 -5.20 16.73 15.38
N ALA A 309 -4.26 17.68 15.54
CA ALA A 309 -3.10 17.49 16.41
C ALA A 309 -3.47 17.41 17.90
N ASP A 310 -4.59 18.03 18.33
CA ASP A 310 -5.07 17.95 19.71
C ASP A 310 -5.68 16.58 20.01
N GLY A 311 -6.45 16.03 19.07
CA GLY A 311 -6.95 14.66 19.16
C GLY A 311 -5.81 13.63 19.22
N LEU A 312 -4.77 13.82 18.38
CA LEU A 312 -3.56 12.99 18.44
C LEU A 312 -2.86 13.10 19.80
N TYR A 313 -2.66 14.32 20.30
CA TYR A 313 -2.10 14.57 21.64
C TYR A 313 -2.88 13.81 22.74
N LEU A 314 -4.21 13.88 22.73
CA LEU A 314 -5.05 13.19 23.71
C LEU A 314 -4.88 11.66 23.68
N GLN A 315 -4.77 11.07 22.48
CA GLN A 315 -4.52 9.62 22.36
C GLN A 315 -3.12 9.26 22.85
N MET A 316 -2.09 10.02 22.50
CA MET A 316 -0.72 9.79 22.97
C MET A 316 -0.63 9.93 24.49
N LYS A 317 -1.25 10.98 25.06
CA LYS A 317 -1.35 11.21 26.50
C LYS A 317 -1.97 10.02 27.23
N ALA A 318 -3.07 9.49 26.71
CA ALA A 318 -3.75 8.33 27.32
C ALA A 318 -2.82 7.12 27.43
N PHE A 319 -1.96 6.87 26.45
CA PHE A 319 -0.96 5.79 26.51
C PHE A 319 0.14 6.08 27.55
N LEU A 320 0.61 7.32 27.65
CA LEU A 320 1.58 7.70 28.69
C LEU A 320 0.99 7.64 30.10
N ASP A 321 -0.29 7.94 30.24
CA ASP A 321 -1.06 7.81 31.49
C ASP A 321 -1.42 6.35 31.85
N GLY A 322 -0.99 5.37 31.05
CA GLY A 322 -1.13 3.95 31.34
C GLY A 322 -2.29 3.22 30.65
N LYS A 323 -2.84 3.76 29.56
CA LYS A 323 -3.78 3.01 28.70
C LYS A 323 -3.10 1.73 28.18
N ILE A 324 -3.69 0.60 28.50
CA ILE A 324 -3.18 -0.72 28.12
C ILE A 324 -4.14 -1.33 27.08
N VAL A 325 -3.55 -1.84 25.99
CA VAL A 325 -4.29 -2.72 25.06
C VAL A 325 -4.27 -4.14 25.61
N GLN A 326 -5.43 -4.77 25.67
CA GLN A 326 -5.58 -6.11 26.22
C GLN A 326 -4.97 -7.16 25.26
N GLN A 327 -4.43 -8.23 25.79
CA GLN A 327 -3.89 -9.33 24.99
C GLN A 327 -4.97 -9.94 24.05
N ASN A 328 -6.23 -9.94 24.48
CA ASN A 328 -7.33 -10.42 23.66
C ASN A 328 -7.55 -9.53 22.42
N ASP A 329 -7.37 -8.21 22.54
CA ASP A 329 -7.48 -7.25 21.42
C ASP A 329 -6.34 -7.47 20.41
N VAL A 330 -5.13 -7.74 20.91
CA VAL A 330 -3.98 -8.10 20.06
C VAL A 330 -4.28 -9.38 19.27
N ASN A 331 -4.74 -10.43 19.93
CA ASN A 331 -5.07 -11.70 19.29
C ASN A 331 -6.18 -11.53 18.24
N THR A 332 -7.22 -10.75 18.55
CA THR A 332 -8.32 -10.46 17.63
C THR A 332 -7.81 -9.72 16.39
N SER A 333 -6.99 -8.69 16.56
CA SER A 333 -6.40 -7.93 15.46
C SER A 333 -5.50 -8.80 14.58
N GLN A 334 -4.63 -9.61 15.18
CA GLN A 334 -3.76 -10.54 14.45
C GLN A 334 -4.55 -11.61 13.68
N THR A 335 -5.62 -12.13 14.26
CA THR A 335 -6.50 -13.09 13.59
C THR A 335 -7.18 -12.46 12.39
N TYR A 336 -7.76 -11.26 12.55
CA TYR A 336 -8.38 -10.52 11.46
C TYR A 336 -7.39 -10.28 10.31
N ILE A 337 -6.16 -9.83 10.62
CA ILE A 337 -5.13 -9.56 9.62
C ILE A 337 -4.76 -10.86 8.88
N ARG A 338 -4.55 -11.97 9.61
CA ARG A 338 -4.19 -13.25 9.01
C ARG A 338 -5.26 -13.77 8.07
N GLU A 339 -6.53 -13.69 8.47
CA GLU A 339 -7.66 -14.21 7.69
C GLU A 339 -8.04 -13.30 6.50
N ASN A 340 -7.83 -11.98 6.63
CA ASN A 340 -8.35 -11.03 5.66
C ASN A 340 -7.28 -10.28 4.87
N LEU A 341 -6.07 -10.10 5.40
CA LEU A 341 -5.05 -9.23 4.82
C LEU A 341 -3.73 -9.95 4.52
N SER A 342 -3.60 -11.25 4.82
CA SER A 342 -2.40 -11.99 4.44
C SER A 342 -2.27 -12.13 2.92
N ILE A 343 -1.06 -12.40 2.44
CA ILE A 343 -0.80 -12.71 1.02
C ILE A 343 -1.66 -13.88 0.56
N GLU A 344 -1.82 -14.91 1.41
CA GLU A 344 -2.64 -16.09 1.16
C GLU A 344 -4.11 -15.69 0.94
N ALA A 345 -4.67 -14.89 1.85
CA ALA A 345 -6.04 -14.41 1.74
C ALA A 345 -6.25 -13.54 0.49
N TRP A 346 -5.29 -12.67 0.17
CA TRP A 346 -5.30 -11.87 -1.04
C TRP A 346 -5.24 -12.75 -2.30
N THR A 347 -4.36 -13.74 -2.33
CA THR A 347 -4.23 -14.68 -3.45
C THR A 347 -5.53 -15.42 -3.72
N GLN A 348 -6.20 -15.92 -2.68
CA GLN A 348 -7.48 -16.59 -2.84
C GLN A 348 -8.58 -15.65 -3.37
N ARG A 349 -8.57 -14.37 -2.97
CA ARG A 349 -9.47 -13.36 -3.57
C ARG A 349 -9.17 -13.14 -5.06
N MET A 350 -7.89 -13.07 -5.44
CA MET A 350 -7.49 -12.90 -6.83
C MET A 350 -7.91 -14.08 -7.70
N ILE A 351 -7.70 -15.31 -7.23
CA ILE A 351 -8.09 -16.54 -7.93
C ILE A 351 -9.61 -16.55 -8.18
N ARG A 352 -10.41 -16.18 -7.15
CA ARG A 352 -11.87 -16.03 -7.32
C ARG A 352 -12.24 -14.93 -8.30
N CYS A 353 -11.54 -13.78 -8.29
CA CYS A 353 -11.76 -12.71 -9.25
C CYS A 353 -11.50 -13.17 -10.69
N TYR A 354 -10.46 -13.95 -10.91
CA TYR A 354 -10.12 -14.50 -12.22
C TYR A 354 -11.12 -15.58 -12.70
N GLY A 355 -11.93 -16.14 -11.79
CA GLY A 355 -12.83 -17.25 -12.09
C GLY A 355 -12.08 -18.56 -12.34
N ILE A 356 -10.95 -18.74 -11.65
CA ILE A 356 -10.19 -19.99 -11.64
C ILE A 356 -10.75 -20.85 -10.51
N GLU A 357 -11.20 -22.06 -10.82
CA GLU A 357 -11.77 -22.97 -9.84
C GLU A 357 -10.73 -23.33 -8.75
N VAL A 358 -11.22 -23.40 -7.51
CA VAL A 358 -10.42 -23.70 -6.30
C VAL A 358 -10.19 -25.22 -6.20
#